data_bf01563f1a14515d0ab5c5d3f48ce3c5
#
_entry.id   bf01563f1a14515d0ab5c5d3f48ce3c5
#
_cell.length_a   1.000
_cell.length_b   1.000
_cell.length_c   1.000
_cell.angle_alpha   90.00
_cell.angle_beta   90.00
_cell.angle_gamma   90.00
#
_symmetry.space_group_name_H-M   'P 1'
#
loop_
_entity.id
_entity.type
_entity.pdbx_description
1 polymer ?
#
loop_
_entity_poly.entity_id
_entity_poly.type
_entity_poly.pdbx_seq_one_letter_code
_entity_poly.pdbx_strand_id
1 'polypeptide(L)'
;MTNLIKLCSCSTTFSQIWHKLYSDITPKTCENFRALCTGEKGYGYKGCPFHRIIPQFMIQGGDFTKHNGTGGISIYGNKFPDENFKVGFEGPGELAMANAGPNTNGSQFFITTIKCDWLTGKHVVFGKVVEGMDVVKQMEACGSDNGKTKTQVAIANCGQL
;
A
#
# COMPACT_ATOMS: atom_id res chain seq x y z
N MET A 1 -2.06 16.91 -12.98
CA MET A 1 -1.53 17.13 -11.61
C MET A 1 -0.88 15.84 -11.13
N THR A 2 0.36 15.89 -10.71
CA THR A 2 1.08 14.71 -10.22
C THR A 2 0.60 14.43 -8.79
N ASN A 3 -0.27 13.44 -8.60
CA ASN A 3 -0.71 13.04 -7.25
C ASN A 3 0.42 12.29 -6.55
N LEU A 4 1.26 13.05 -5.84
CA LEU A 4 2.30 12.50 -4.98
C LEU A 4 1.71 12.29 -3.57
N ILE A 5 1.83 11.06 -3.09
CA ILE A 5 1.44 10.66 -1.74
C ILE A 5 2.70 10.33 -0.95
N LYS A 6 2.77 10.88 0.25
CA LYS A 6 3.86 10.66 1.19
C LYS A 6 3.43 9.67 2.27
N LEU A 7 4.24 8.64 2.49
CA LEU A 7 4.20 7.77 3.66
C LEU A 7 5.49 7.97 4.47
N CYS A 8 5.37 8.11 5.78
CA CYS A 8 6.51 8.13 6.70
C CYS A 8 6.45 6.88 7.57
N SER A 9 7.50 6.06 7.53
CA SER A 9 7.62 4.92 8.46
C SER A 9 8.27 5.34 9.77
N CYS A 10 7.88 4.71 10.87
CA CYS A 10 8.48 4.95 12.18
C CYS A 10 9.49 3.86 12.53
N SER A 11 10.76 4.22 12.53
CA SER A 11 11.79 3.81 13.49
C SER A 11 12.94 4.82 13.39
N THR A 12 13.09 5.66 14.41
CA THR A 12 14.27 6.50 14.74
C THR A 12 14.84 7.49 13.71
N THR A 13 14.42 7.48 12.43
CA THR A 13 14.82 8.49 11.44
C THR A 13 13.63 8.81 10.54
N PHE A 14 13.47 10.08 10.17
CA PHE A 14 12.40 10.57 9.26
C PHE A 14 12.61 10.01 7.85
N SER A 15 12.15 8.79 7.64
CA SER A 15 12.24 8.11 6.36
C SER A 15 10.92 8.28 5.61
N GLN A 16 10.99 8.81 4.39
CA GLN A 16 9.84 9.13 3.57
C GLN A 16 9.81 8.24 2.34
N ILE A 17 8.61 7.79 1.98
CA ILE A 17 8.34 7.07 0.74
C ILE A 17 7.36 7.91 -0.07
N TRP A 18 7.74 8.27 -1.28
CA TRP A 18 6.90 9.02 -2.19
C TRP A 18 6.33 8.13 -3.27
N HIS A 19 5.01 8.20 -3.44
CA HIS A 19 4.28 7.43 -4.42
C HIS A 19 3.68 8.34 -5.47
N LYS A 20 3.87 8.01 -6.74
CA LYS A 20 3.09 8.56 -7.85
C LYS A 20 1.88 7.67 -8.07
N LEU A 21 0.67 8.24 -7.99
CA LEU A 21 -0.57 7.53 -8.29
C LEU A 21 -0.94 7.64 -9.77
N TYR A 22 -1.46 6.57 -10.34
CA TYR A 22 -1.92 6.47 -11.73
C TYR A 22 -3.38 6.89 -11.86
N SER A 23 -3.71 8.13 -11.48
CA SER A 23 -5.08 8.65 -11.41
C SER A 23 -5.78 8.77 -12.77
N ASP A 24 -5.03 8.76 -13.86
CA ASP A 24 -5.51 8.70 -15.24
C ASP A 24 -5.93 7.28 -15.66
N ILE A 25 -5.42 6.25 -14.98
CA ILE A 25 -5.66 4.83 -15.28
C ILE A 25 -6.64 4.21 -14.28
N THR A 26 -6.42 4.47 -12.99
CA THR A 26 -7.20 3.90 -11.87
C THR A 26 -7.71 4.99 -10.92
N PRO A 27 -8.56 5.94 -11.41
CA PRO A 27 -8.98 7.10 -10.64
C PRO A 27 -9.68 6.77 -9.32
N LYS A 28 -10.57 5.76 -9.30
CA LYS A 28 -11.30 5.37 -8.08
C LYS A 28 -10.39 4.75 -7.03
N THR A 29 -9.49 3.87 -7.46
CA THR A 29 -8.52 3.22 -6.56
C THR A 29 -7.55 4.23 -5.98
N CYS A 30 -7.07 5.16 -6.81
CA CYS A 30 -6.21 6.26 -6.39
C CYS A 30 -6.91 7.19 -5.39
N GLU A 31 -8.17 7.53 -5.62
CA GLU A 31 -8.96 8.38 -4.71
C GLU A 31 -9.18 7.70 -3.35
N ASN A 32 -9.47 6.40 -3.33
CA ASN A 32 -9.57 5.63 -2.10
C ASN A 32 -8.26 5.75 -1.27
N PHE A 33 -7.12 5.48 -1.89
CA PHE A 33 -5.82 5.55 -1.23
C PHE A 33 -5.48 6.97 -0.77
N ARG A 34 -5.70 7.97 -1.60
CA ARG A 34 -5.47 9.39 -1.30
C ARG A 34 -6.27 9.83 -0.06
N ALA A 35 -7.58 9.57 -0.06
CA ALA A 35 -8.46 9.97 1.03
C ALA A 35 -8.12 9.25 2.35
N LEU A 36 -7.68 8.00 2.28
CA LEU A 36 -7.21 7.26 3.46
C LEU A 36 -5.84 7.78 3.96
N CYS A 37 -4.98 8.28 3.08
CA CYS A 37 -3.74 8.95 3.48
C CYS A 37 -3.98 10.30 4.15
N THR A 38 -4.93 11.10 3.67
CA THR A 38 -5.27 12.40 4.27
C THR A 38 -6.12 12.27 5.55
N GLY A 39 -6.83 11.15 5.70
CA GLY A 39 -7.72 10.92 6.83
C GLY A 39 -8.97 11.79 6.81
N GLU A 40 -9.30 12.41 5.68
CA GLU A 40 -10.42 13.38 5.54
C GLU A 40 -11.80 12.81 5.81
N LYS A 41 -11.93 11.47 5.82
CA LYS A 41 -13.19 10.77 6.17
C LYS A 41 -13.30 10.48 7.68
N GLY A 42 -12.35 10.94 8.49
CA GLY A 42 -12.30 10.66 9.93
C GLY A 42 -11.60 9.35 10.29
N TYR A 43 -11.08 8.63 9.29
CA TYR A 43 -10.29 7.39 9.44
C TYR A 43 -9.25 7.31 8.31
N GLY A 44 -8.24 6.48 8.49
CA GLY A 44 -7.20 6.32 7.47
C GLY A 44 -5.95 5.62 7.97
N TYR A 45 -4.87 5.78 7.22
CA TYR A 45 -3.64 4.99 7.38
C TYR A 45 -2.69 5.47 8.47
N LYS A 46 -2.85 6.67 9.01
CA LYS A 46 -1.95 7.18 10.06
C LYS A 46 -1.97 6.25 11.28
N GLY A 47 -0.79 5.77 11.70
CA GLY A 47 -0.63 4.81 12.80
C GLY A 47 -0.83 3.34 12.39
N CYS A 48 -1.27 3.08 11.15
CA CYS A 48 -1.55 1.72 10.67
C CYS A 48 -0.24 0.92 10.49
N PRO A 49 -0.15 -0.33 11.01
CA PRO A 49 1.01 -1.16 10.82
C PRO A 49 1.08 -1.79 9.42
N PHE A 50 2.31 -2.11 9.00
CA PHE A 50 2.55 -3.12 7.98
C PHE A 50 2.55 -4.48 8.66
N HIS A 51 1.42 -5.15 8.63
CA HIS A 51 1.19 -6.38 9.38
C HIS A 51 1.79 -7.63 8.74
N ARG A 52 2.18 -7.55 7.46
CA ARG A 52 2.77 -8.66 6.70
C ARG A 52 3.89 -8.15 5.82
N ILE A 53 5.11 -8.64 6.07
CA ILE A 53 6.30 -8.29 5.28
C ILE A 53 7.03 -9.58 4.93
N ILE A 54 7.16 -9.86 3.64
CA ILE A 54 7.88 -11.03 3.13
C ILE A 54 9.06 -10.54 2.29
N PRO A 55 10.31 -10.80 2.73
CA PRO A 55 11.50 -10.46 1.96
C PRO A 55 11.48 -11.07 0.56
N GLN A 56 11.99 -10.33 -0.42
CA GLN A 56 11.97 -10.71 -1.83
C GLN A 56 10.57 -10.97 -2.39
N PHE A 57 9.57 -10.25 -1.87
CA PHE A 57 8.21 -10.28 -2.38
C PHE A 57 7.53 -8.92 -2.21
N MET A 58 7.02 -8.60 -1.01
CA MET A 58 6.27 -7.36 -0.80
C MET A 58 6.19 -6.96 0.68
N ILE A 59 5.82 -5.71 0.93
CA ILE A 59 5.38 -5.20 2.23
C ILE A 59 3.90 -4.85 2.15
N GLN A 60 3.08 -5.34 3.07
CA GLN A 60 1.62 -5.19 3.08
C GLN A 60 1.14 -4.51 4.35
N GLY A 61 0.25 -3.53 4.19
CA GLY A 61 -0.37 -2.79 5.27
C GLY A 61 -1.78 -2.31 4.90
N GLY A 62 -2.26 -1.30 5.62
CA GLY A 62 -3.54 -0.65 5.32
C GLY A 62 -4.76 -1.25 6.01
N ASP A 63 -4.59 -2.25 6.88
CA ASP A 63 -5.66 -2.69 7.79
C ASP A 63 -5.69 -1.79 9.03
N PHE A 64 -6.32 -0.63 8.93
CA PHE A 64 -6.43 0.32 10.04
C PHE A 64 -7.56 0.00 11.02
N THR A 65 -8.37 -1.02 10.76
CA THR A 65 -9.49 -1.43 11.63
C THR A 65 -9.13 -2.54 12.60
N LYS A 66 -8.33 -3.53 12.16
CA LYS A 66 -7.95 -4.71 12.96
C LYS A 66 -6.44 -4.90 13.10
N HIS A 67 -5.64 -4.26 12.26
CA HIS A 67 -4.17 -4.29 12.27
C HIS A 67 -3.53 -5.68 12.06
N ASN A 68 -4.28 -6.65 11.58
CA ASN A 68 -3.83 -8.05 11.43
C ASN A 68 -4.08 -8.66 10.05
N GLY A 69 -4.60 -7.87 9.10
CA GLY A 69 -4.89 -8.31 7.73
C GLY A 69 -6.30 -8.85 7.50
N THR A 70 -7.15 -8.91 8.55
CA THR A 70 -8.53 -9.40 8.42
C THR A 70 -9.56 -8.28 8.29
N GLY A 71 -9.13 -7.04 8.37
CA GLY A 71 -9.98 -5.85 8.35
C GLY A 71 -9.68 -4.90 7.21
N GLY A 72 -9.98 -3.63 7.45
CA GLY A 72 -9.87 -2.55 6.48
C GLY A 72 -11.16 -2.33 5.70
N ILE A 73 -11.49 -1.07 5.48
CA ILE A 73 -12.65 -0.62 4.70
C ILE A 73 -12.24 0.44 3.70
N SER A 74 -12.94 0.53 2.59
CA SER A 74 -12.73 1.60 1.60
C SER A 74 -13.56 2.85 1.93
N ILE A 75 -13.28 3.94 1.22
CA ILE A 75 -14.12 5.16 1.29
C ILE A 75 -15.49 4.96 0.61
N TYR A 76 -15.67 3.89 -0.15
CA TYR A 76 -16.90 3.55 -0.88
C TYR A 76 -17.79 2.55 -0.13
N GLY A 77 -17.37 2.10 1.04
CA GLY A 77 -18.01 1.06 1.83
C GLY A 77 -17.03 -0.07 2.15
N ASN A 78 -17.56 -1.24 2.52
CA ASN A 78 -16.71 -2.35 2.99
C ASN A 78 -15.72 -2.81 1.91
N LYS A 79 -16.20 -3.00 0.67
CA LYS A 79 -15.39 -3.44 -0.47
C LYS A 79 -15.82 -2.70 -1.74
N PHE A 80 -14.91 -2.62 -2.73
CA PHE A 80 -15.20 -2.09 -4.05
C PHE A 80 -14.58 -2.96 -5.15
N PRO A 81 -15.15 -2.91 -6.39
CA PRO A 81 -14.70 -3.75 -7.50
C PRO A 81 -13.27 -3.45 -7.95
N ASP A 82 -12.65 -4.43 -8.62
CA ASP A 82 -11.41 -4.23 -9.37
C ASP A 82 -11.66 -3.22 -10.50
N GLU A 83 -10.91 -2.13 -10.51
CA GLU A 83 -11.14 -1.05 -11.48
C GLU A 83 -10.69 -1.43 -12.88
N ASN A 84 -9.45 -1.89 -13.02
CA ASN A 84 -8.88 -2.51 -14.21
C ASN A 84 -7.51 -3.12 -13.90
N PHE A 85 -6.93 -3.84 -14.88
CA PHE A 85 -5.62 -4.47 -14.80
C PHE A 85 -4.69 -4.01 -15.94
N LYS A 86 -4.81 -2.74 -16.37
CA LYS A 86 -4.01 -2.17 -17.47
C LYS A 86 -2.54 -2.04 -17.13
N VAL A 87 -2.22 -1.87 -15.84
CA VAL A 87 -0.84 -1.79 -15.35
C VAL A 87 -0.48 -3.12 -14.69
N GLY A 88 0.63 -3.70 -15.09
CA GLY A 88 1.16 -4.94 -14.52
C GLY A 88 2.25 -4.70 -13.47
N PHE A 89 2.78 -5.80 -12.93
CA PHE A 89 3.86 -5.80 -11.95
C PHE A 89 5.22 -5.94 -12.65
N GLU A 90 5.73 -4.88 -13.23
CA GLU A 90 6.92 -4.90 -14.08
C GLU A 90 8.24 -4.82 -13.30
N GLY A 91 8.18 -4.43 -12.01
CA GLY A 91 9.39 -4.27 -11.20
C GLY A 91 9.11 -4.05 -9.72
N PRO A 92 10.15 -3.78 -8.92
CA PRO A 92 9.98 -3.37 -7.53
C PRO A 92 9.36 -1.98 -7.43
N GLY A 93 8.66 -1.73 -6.32
CA GLY A 93 8.05 -0.45 -6.01
C GLY A 93 6.63 -0.27 -6.54
N GLU A 94 6.03 -1.28 -7.19
CA GLU A 94 4.63 -1.19 -7.61
C GLU A 94 3.70 -1.17 -6.39
N LEU A 95 2.77 -0.22 -6.38
CA LEU A 95 1.75 -0.04 -5.35
C LEU A 95 0.42 -0.63 -5.85
N ALA A 96 -0.08 -1.63 -5.14
CA ALA A 96 -1.26 -2.38 -5.55
C ALA A 96 -2.21 -2.69 -4.40
N MET A 97 -3.48 -2.94 -4.72
CA MET A 97 -4.49 -3.35 -3.75
C MET A 97 -4.34 -4.82 -3.35
N ALA A 98 -4.28 -5.07 -2.05
CA ALA A 98 -4.50 -6.40 -1.52
C ALA A 98 -6.00 -6.74 -1.58
N ASN A 99 -6.33 -8.01 -1.82
CA ASN A 99 -7.71 -8.48 -1.90
C ASN A 99 -7.83 -9.93 -1.40
N ALA A 100 -9.06 -10.41 -1.27
CA ALA A 100 -9.40 -11.78 -0.94
C ALA A 100 -10.15 -12.47 -2.10
N GLY A 101 -9.76 -12.18 -3.33
CA GLY A 101 -10.37 -12.62 -4.56
C GLY A 101 -10.93 -11.44 -5.37
N PRO A 102 -11.55 -11.69 -6.54
CA PRO A 102 -12.06 -10.66 -7.42
C PRO A 102 -13.05 -9.71 -6.72
N ASN A 103 -12.91 -8.41 -7.00
CA ASN A 103 -13.84 -7.37 -6.54
C ASN A 103 -13.97 -7.25 -5.00
N THR A 104 -12.86 -7.47 -4.27
CA THR A 104 -12.83 -7.40 -2.80
C THR A 104 -11.84 -6.36 -2.27
N ASN A 105 -11.59 -5.29 -3.01
CA ASN A 105 -10.70 -4.22 -2.58
C ASN A 105 -11.30 -3.44 -1.40
N GLY A 106 -10.50 -3.22 -0.36
CA GLY A 106 -10.87 -2.41 0.81
C GLY A 106 -9.87 -1.26 1.00
N SER A 107 -9.11 -1.31 2.09
CA SER A 107 -8.03 -0.36 2.35
C SER A 107 -6.64 -1.00 2.31
N GLN A 108 -6.53 -2.32 2.37
CA GLN A 108 -5.24 -2.97 2.39
C GLN A 108 -4.52 -2.83 1.04
N PHE A 109 -3.23 -2.54 1.11
CA PHE A 109 -2.35 -2.37 -0.04
C PHE A 109 -1.01 -3.03 0.21
N PHE A 110 -0.24 -3.23 -0.85
CA PHE A 110 1.14 -3.69 -0.74
C PHE A 110 2.05 -2.96 -1.73
N ILE A 111 3.33 -2.94 -1.40
CA ILE A 111 4.40 -2.42 -2.25
C ILE A 111 5.32 -3.58 -2.57
N THR A 112 5.57 -3.84 -3.85
CA THR A 112 6.47 -4.91 -4.28
C THR A 112 7.94 -4.54 -4.01
N THR A 113 8.75 -5.54 -3.68
CA THR A 113 10.20 -5.38 -3.51
C THR A 113 11.00 -6.07 -4.61
N ILE A 114 10.30 -6.84 -5.44
CA ILE A 114 10.81 -7.47 -6.68
C ILE A 114 9.74 -7.37 -7.77
N LYS A 115 10.06 -7.82 -8.99
CA LYS A 115 9.07 -8.04 -10.04
C LYS A 115 8.13 -9.18 -9.65
N CYS A 116 6.81 -8.96 -9.77
CA CYS A 116 5.76 -9.90 -9.36
C CYS A 116 4.73 -10.13 -10.48
N ASP A 117 5.18 -10.46 -11.68
CA ASP A 117 4.31 -10.61 -12.87
C ASP A 117 3.20 -11.65 -12.72
N TRP A 118 3.35 -12.65 -11.83
CA TRP A 118 2.30 -13.62 -11.49
C TRP A 118 1.07 -13.02 -10.79
N LEU A 119 1.16 -11.77 -10.31
CA LEU A 119 0.05 -11.01 -9.70
C LEU A 119 -0.73 -10.16 -10.71
N THR A 120 -0.20 -9.99 -11.92
CA THR A 120 -0.87 -9.23 -13.00
C THR A 120 -2.22 -9.87 -13.33
N GLY A 121 -3.26 -9.05 -13.43
CA GLY A 121 -4.63 -9.51 -13.66
C GLY A 121 -5.36 -10.02 -12.39
N LYS A 122 -4.71 -9.98 -11.23
CA LYS A 122 -5.29 -10.43 -9.94
C LYS A 122 -5.38 -9.29 -8.91
N HIS A 123 -4.47 -8.34 -8.98
CA HIS A 123 -4.42 -7.18 -8.09
C HIS A 123 -4.32 -5.90 -8.92
N VAL A 124 -5.10 -4.89 -8.54
CA VAL A 124 -5.10 -3.59 -9.23
C VAL A 124 -3.86 -2.81 -8.83
N VAL A 125 -2.95 -2.57 -9.77
CA VAL A 125 -1.82 -1.66 -9.61
C VAL A 125 -2.30 -0.24 -9.83
N PHE A 126 -2.09 0.65 -8.86
CA PHE A 126 -2.60 2.01 -8.92
C PHE A 126 -1.55 3.10 -8.68
N GLY A 127 -0.30 2.72 -8.53
CA GLY A 127 0.81 3.66 -8.35
C GLY A 127 2.16 2.99 -8.26
N LYS A 128 3.18 3.81 -8.04
CA LYS A 128 4.57 3.37 -7.92
C LYS A 128 5.35 4.24 -6.94
N VAL A 129 6.29 3.65 -6.23
CA VAL A 129 7.30 4.37 -5.46
C VAL A 129 8.22 5.12 -6.42
N VAL A 130 8.34 6.43 -6.24
CA VAL A 130 9.23 7.29 -7.04
C VAL A 130 10.45 7.78 -6.25
N GLU A 131 10.35 7.76 -4.90
CA GLU A 131 11.44 8.09 -4.00
C GLU A 131 11.29 7.30 -2.70
N GLY A 132 12.39 6.87 -2.08
CA GLY A 132 12.38 6.13 -0.82
C GLY A 132 12.33 4.59 -0.98
N MET A 133 12.77 4.03 -2.12
CA MET A 133 12.91 2.57 -2.26
C MET A 133 13.93 1.98 -1.28
N ASP A 134 14.93 2.72 -0.86
CA ASP A 134 15.86 2.35 0.21
C ASP A 134 15.14 2.16 1.55
N VAL A 135 14.15 3.02 1.84
CA VAL A 135 13.28 2.88 3.03
C VAL A 135 12.44 1.61 2.92
N VAL A 136 11.84 1.34 1.75
CA VAL A 136 11.09 0.09 1.50
C VAL A 136 11.98 -1.13 1.74
N LYS A 137 13.24 -1.08 1.31
CA LYS A 137 14.23 -2.15 1.55
C LYS A 137 14.58 -2.33 3.02
N GLN A 138 14.69 -1.24 3.79
CA GLN A 138 14.88 -1.32 5.25
C GLN A 138 13.65 -1.94 5.93
N MET A 139 12.44 -1.59 5.50
CA MET A 139 11.20 -2.22 6.00
C MET A 139 11.14 -3.70 5.63
N GLU A 140 11.53 -4.07 4.42
CA GLU A 140 11.62 -5.46 3.95
C GLU A 140 12.50 -6.32 4.88
N ALA A 141 13.62 -5.79 5.35
CA ALA A 141 14.52 -6.48 6.27
C ALA A 141 13.89 -6.80 7.65
N CYS A 142 12.81 -6.08 8.02
CA CYS A 142 12.06 -6.35 9.24
C CYS A 142 11.07 -7.53 9.10
N GLY A 143 10.91 -8.09 7.90
CA GLY A 143 10.00 -9.20 7.62
C GLY A 143 10.60 -10.58 7.84
N SER A 144 9.82 -11.59 7.49
CA SER A 144 10.19 -13.00 7.53
C SER A 144 9.45 -13.77 6.44
N ASP A 145 9.87 -15.00 6.15
CA ASP A 145 9.28 -15.84 5.10
C ASP A 145 7.79 -16.16 5.32
N ASN A 146 7.36 -16.19 6.58
CA ASN A 146 5.94 -16.36 6.93
C ASN A 146 5.15 -15.02 7.01
N GLY A 147 5.81 -13.90 6.74
CA GLY A 147 5.22 -12.57 6.75
C GLY A 147 5.16 -11.88 8.11
N LYS A 148 5.48 -12.57 9.20
CA LYS A 148 5.50 -11.96 10.54
C LYS A 148 6.65 -10.96 10.63
N THR A 149 6.36 -9.75 11.14
CA THR A 149 7.39 -8.71 11.33
C THR A 149 8.19 -8.95 12.62
N LYS A 150 9.50 -8.80 12.52
CA LYS A 150 10.44 -8.91 13.65
C LYS A 150 10.35 -7.71 14.60
N THR A 151 10.02 -6.55 14.05
CA THR A 151 9.78 -5.29 14.75
C THR A 151 8.55 -4.64 14.20
N GLN A 152 7.88 -3.81 15.00
CA GLN A 152 6.71 -3.08 14.51
C GLN A 152 7.13 -2.03 13.48
N VAL A 153 6.56 -2.12 12.28
CA VAL A 153 6.69 -1.14 11.20
C VAL A 153 5.32 -0.52 10.99
N ALA A 154 5.20 0.79 11.11
CA ALA A 154 3.92 1.49 11.02
C ALA A 154 4.04 2.78 10.22
N ILE A 155 2.93 3.27 9.69
CA ILE A 155 2.80 4.55 9.01
C ILE A 155 2.72 5.65 10.08
N ALA A 156 3.84 6.32 10.35
CA ALA A 156 3.88 7.38 11.35
C ALA A 156 3.06 8.61 10.92
N ASN A 157 3.13 8.94 9.63
CA ASN A 157 2.34 10.01 9.02
C ASN A 157 2.16 9.76 7.54
N CYS A 158 1.09 10.27 6.96
CA CYS A 158 0.81 10.18 5.53
C CYS A 158 -0.04 11.37 5.08
N GLY A 159 -0.02 11.67 3.80
CA GLY A 159 -0.78 12.78 3.24
C GLY A 159 -0.47 13.00 1.77
N GLN A 160 -1.16 13.96 1.18
CA GLN A 160 -1.00 14.42 -0.20
C GLN A 160 -0.22 15.73 -0.23
N LEU A 161 0.60 15.92 -1.28
CA LEU A 161 1.16 17.22 -1.68
C LEU A 161 0.27 17.94 -2.65
#